data_9516ebcdfe7ec3223f8f1e1bf5dff206
#
_entry.id   9516ebcdfe7ec3223f8f1e1bf5dff206
#
_cell.length_a   1.000
_cell.length_b   1.000
_cell.length_c   1.000
_cell.angle_alpha   90.00
_cell.angle_beta   90.00
_cell.angle_gamma   90.00
#
_symmetry.space_group_name_H-M   'P 1'
#
loop_
_entity.id
_entity.type
_entity.pdbx_description
1 polymer ?
#
loop_
_entity_poly.entity_id
_entity_poly.type
_entity_poly.pdbx_seq_one_letter_code
_entity_poly.pdbx_strand_id
1 'polypeptide(L)'
;MDTVSNAVHYVFLATAACFVLGLHLMNHPRTARRGNTLSAGAMAVAIAATVWLVAHEGTISTTGWLVLASGGLIGAALGLYAAREVRMTAMPQLVSLFNAVGGGAAALIAVNDLLQADHPAALGARVALPGALDIVIGAVTFSGSLIAAGKLQGIVSGAPVVFPGARLLNVLLPVSFVAGTVWLVMAPDSRAALYGLA
;
A
#
# COMPACT_ATOMS: atom_id res chain seq x y z
N MET A 1 10.88 9.03 24.11
CA MET A 1 10.17 7.93 23.41
C MET A 1 9.59 7.06 24.52
N ASP A 2 8.27 7.04 24.62
CA ASP A 2 7.58 6.36 25.70
C ASP A 2 7.68 4.84 25.54
N THR A 3 7.70 4.10 26.67
CA THR A 3 7.79 2.62 26.71
C THR A 3 6.71 1.97 25.86
N VAL A 4 5.53 2.58 25.73
CA VAL A 4 4.40 2.12 24.91
C VAL A 4 4.72 2.19 23.42
N SER A 5 5.29 3.30 22.95
CA SER A 5 5.69 3.45 21.55
C SER A 5 6.75 2.41 21.15
N ASN A 6 7.74 2.17 22.00
CA ASN A 6 8.75 1.14 21.75
C ASN A 6 8.13 -0.28 21.71
N ALA A 7 7.20 -0.59 22.61
CA ALA A 7 6.53 -1.89 22.61
C ALA A 7 5.74 -2.12 21.31
N VAL A 8 5.03 -1.11 20.82
CA VAL A 8 4.29 -1.18 19.55
C VAL A 8 5.23 -1.37 18.35
N HIS A 9 6.40 -0.74 18.34
CA HIS A 9 7.40 -0.97 17.28
C HIS A 9 7.90 -2.42 17.25
N TYR A 10 8.11 -3.05 18.41
CA TYR A 10 8.45 -4.48 18.45
C TYR A 10 7.30 -5.37 17.97
N VAL A 11 6.05 -5.01 18.26
CA VAL A 11 4.88 -5.70 17.70
C VAL A 11 4.85 -5.59 16.18
N PHE A 12 5.08 -4.40 15.62
CA PHE A 12 5.15 -4.21 14.17
C PHE A 12 6.28 -5.02 13.52
N LEU A 13 7.45 -5.06 14.15
CA LEU A 13 8.56 -5.88 13.67
C LEU A 13 8.21 -7.38 13.69
N ALA A 14 7.59 -7.85 14.76
CA ALA A 14 7.16 -9.24 14.87
C ALA A 14 6.07 -9.58 13.83
N THR A 15 5.09 -8.70 13.62
CA THR A 15 4.04 -8.90 12.62
C THR A 15 4.61 -8.87 11.21
N ALA A 16 5.58 -8.01 10.90
CA ALA A 16 6.28 -7.99 9.62
C ALA A 16 7.04 -9.31 9.38
N ALA A 17 7.74 -9.84 10.39
CA ALA A 17 8.37 -11.15 10.29
C ALA A 17 7.34 -12.27 10.06
N CYS A 18 6.18 -12.22 10.72
CA CYS A 18 5.09 -13.17 10.50
C CYS A 18 4.53 -13.07 9.06
N PHE A 19 4.45 -11.88 8.46
CA PHE A 19 4.06 -11.72 7.06
C PHE A 19 5.05 -12.39 6.12
N VAL A 20 6.36 -12.17 6.31
CA VAL A 20 7.40 -12.81 5.49
C VAL A 20 7.33 -14.33 5.59
N LEU A 21 7.17 -14.85 6.82
CA LEU A 21 7.00 -16.29 7.05
C LEU A 21 5.70 -16.82 6.43
N GLY A 22 4.61 -16.06 6.53
CA GLY A 22 3.33 -16.38 5.92
C GLY A 22 3.44 -16.50 4.40
N LEU A 23 4.09 -15.53 3.74
CA LEU A 23 4.37 -15.57 2.31
C LEU A 23 5.24 -16.79 1.94
N HIS A 24 6.27 -17.08 2.72
CA HIS A 24 7.10 -18.26 2.50
C HIS A 24 6.30 -19.57 2.59
N LEU A 25 5.41 -19.68 3.58
CA LEU A 25 4.54 -20.86 3.75
C LEU A 25 3.50 -20.98 2.62
N MET A 26 3.07 -19.87 2.01
CA MET A 26 2.13 -19.87 0.89
C MET A 26 2.74 -20.39 -0.42
N ASN A 27 4.06 -20.45 -0.55
CA ASN A 27 4.73 -21.00 -1.73
C ASN A 27 4.46 -22.50 -1.93
N HIS A 28 3.97 -23.22 -0.93
CA HIS A 28 3.72 -24.65 -1.03
C HIS A 28 2.24 -24.97 -0.75
N PRO A 29 1.53 -25.75 -1.60
CA PRO A 29 0.11 -26.03 -1.44
C PRO A 29 -0.27 -26.66 -0.08
N ARG A 30 0.62 -27.49 0.48
CA ARG A 30 0.38 -28.15 1.79
C ARG A 30 0.42 -27.19 2.98
N THR A 31 1.16 -26.09 2.88
CA THR A 31 1.34 -25.10 3.95
C THR A 31 0.62 -23.79 3.67
N ALA A 32 0.09 -23.59 2.47
CA ALA A 32 -0.52 -22.34 2.03
C ALA A 32 -1.64 -21.85 2.98
N ARG A 33 -2.50 -22.76 3.44
CA ARG A 33 -3.56 -22.41 4.39
C ARG A 33 -3.01 -21.89 5.72
N ARG A 34 -1.91 -22.49 6.23
CA ARG A 34 -1.25 -22.05 7.46
C ARG A 34 -0.59 -20.69 7.26
N GLY A 35 0.07 -20.48 6.11
CA GLY A 35 0.66 -19.20 5.74
C GLY A 35 -0.38 -18.08 5.69
N ASN A 36 -1.52 -18.32 5.04
CA ASN A 36 -2.61 -17.36 4.98
C ASN A 36 -3.19 -17.02 6.36
N THR A 37 -3.40 -18.04 7.22
CA THR A 37 -3.89 -17.83 8.60
C THR A 37 -2.88 -17.04 9.43
N LEU A 38 -1.58 -17.32 9.29
CA LEU A 38 -0.51 -16.58 9.97
C LEU A 38 -0.50 -15.10 9.54
N SER A 39 -0.58 -14.84 8.23
CA SER A 39 -0.63 -13.46 7.70
C SER A 39 -1.88 -12.72 8.14
N ALA A 40 -3.05 -13.38 8.14
CA ALA A 40 -4.30 -12.78 8.62
C ALA A 40 -4.24 -12.45 10.13
N GLY A 41 -3.67 -13.34 10.94
CA GLY A 41 -3.44 -13.09 12.37
C GLY A 41 -2.47 -11.94 12.62
N ALA A 42 -1.36 -11.88 11.89
CA ALA A 42 -0.41 -10.79 11.95
C ALA A 42 -1.05 -9.45 11.57
N MET A 43 -1.88 -9.41 10.52
CA MET A 43 -2.65 -8.22 10.14
C MET A 43 -3.57 -7.75 11.27
N ALA A 44 -4.34 -8.66 11.86
CA ALA A 44 -5.24 -8.32 12.96
C ALA A 44 -4.49 -7.73 14.17
N VAL A 45 -3.33 -8.30 14.52
CA VAL A 45 -2.47 -7.79 15.59
C VAL A 45 -1.90 -6.42 15.24
N ALA A 46 -1.44 -6.22 14.00
CA ALA A 46 -0.92 -4.93 13.55
C ALA A 46 -1.99 -3.83 13.60
N ILE A 47 -3.22 -4.12 13.13
CA ILE A 47 -4.35 -3.18 13.20
C ILE A 47 -4.67 -2.84 14.66
N ALA A 48 -4.77 -3.84 15.54
CA ALA A 48 -5.06 -3.63 16.96
C ALA A 48 -3.96 -2.78 17.63
N ALA A 49 -2.69 -3.03 17.33
CA ALA A 49 -1.57 -2.26 17.86
C ALA A 49 -1.59 -0.80 17.36
N THR A 50 -1.93 -0.59 16.07
CA THR A 50 -2.07 0.76 15.50
C THR A 50 -3.20 1.53 16.18
N VAL A 51 -4.38 0.92 16.31
CA VAL A 51 -5.54 1.54 16.97
C VAL A 51 -5.23 1.85 18.44
N TRP A 52 -4.54 0.94 19.11
CA TRP A 52 -4.08 1.16 20.49
C TRP A 52 -3.12 2.35 20.60
N LEU A 53 -2.11 2.42 19.73
CA LEU A 53 -1.12 3.50 19.74
C LEU A 53 -1.80 4.85 19.52
N VAL A 54 -2.63 4.94 18.50
CA VAL A 54 -3.35 6.16 18.14
C VAL A 54 -4.32 6.61 19.26
N ALA A 55 -5.00 5.66 19.91
CA ALA A 55 -5.86 5.94 21.05
C ALA A 55 -5.06 6.43 22.28
N HIS A 56 -3.86 5.87 22.49
CA HIS A 56 -3.00 6.25 23.61
C HIS A 56 -2.37 7.64 23.41
N GLU A 57 -1.97 7.97 22.21
CA GLU A 57 -1.38 9.27 21.87
C GLU A 57 -2.40 10.40 21.84
N GLY A 58 -3.69 10.08 21.72
CA GLY A 58 -4.79 11.07 21.68
C GLY A 58 -4.71 12.03 20.51
N THR A 59 -4.01 11.67 19.44
CA THR A 59 -3.72 12.53 18.28
C THR A 59 -4.91 12.66 17.32
N ILE A 60 -5.89 11.74 17.39
CA ILE A 60 -7.04 11.72 16.49
C ILE A 60 -8.25 12.44 17.09
N SER A 61 -8.86 13.32 16.31
CA SER A 61 -10.12 13.97 16.64
C SER A 61 -11.30 12.97 16.63
N THR A 62 -12.41 13.35 17.26
CA THR A 62 -13.65 12.55 17.22
C THR A 62 -14.10 12.25 15.79
N THR A 63 -13.99 13.23 14.88
CA THR A 63 -14.27 13.05 13.46
C THR A 63 -13.33 12.01 12.82
N GLY A 64 -12.04 12.05 13.16
CA GLY A 64 -11.07 11.07 12.69
C GLY A 64 -11.41 9.64 13.13
N TRP A 65 -11.86 9.46 14.37
CA TRP A 65 -12.35 8.16 14.85
C TRP A 65 -13.60 7.68 14.10
N LEU A 66 -14.54 8.58 13.79
CA LEU A 66 -15.72 8.23 13.01
C LEU A 66 -15.35 7.80 11.58
N VAL A 67 -14.42 8.51 10.94
CA VAL A 67 -13.94 8.17 9.59
C VAL A 67 -13.20 6.83 9.61
N LEU A 68 -12.31 6.61 10.58
CA LEU A 68 -11.57 5.35 10.73
C LEU A 68 -12.53 4.17 10.94
N ALA A 69 -13.48 4.31 11.86
CA ALA A 69 -14.44 3.25 12.17
C ALA A 69 -15.37 2.97 10.99
N SER A 70 -15.93 4.00 10.35
CA SER A 70 -16.82 3.82 9.20
C SER A 70 -16.09 3.23 8.00
N GLY A 71 -14.90 3.74 7.67
CA GLY A 71 -14.07 3.20 6.60
C GLY A 71 -13.65 1.75 6.85
N GLY A 72 -13.24 1.44 8.08
CA GLY A 72 -12.89 0.09 8.50
C GLY A 72 -14.07 -0.88 8.41
N LEU A 73 -15.25 -0.49 8.88
CA LEU A 73 -16.46 -1.32 8.82
C LEU A 73 -16.92 -1.55 7.38
N ILE A 74 -16.93 -0.50 6.55
CA ILE A 74 -17.30 -0.61 5.14
C ILE A 74 -16.30 -1.50 4.41
N GLY A 75 -15.00 -1.26 4.59
CA GLY A 75 -13.94 -2.07 3.97
C GLY A 75 -13.98 -3.53 4.40
N ALA A 76 -14.20 -3.81 5.70
CA ALA A 76 -14.34 -5.15 6.21
C ALA A 76 -15.59 -5.87 5.66
N ALA A 77 -16.73 -5.17 5.60
CA ALA A 77 -17.98 -5.72 5.07
C ALA A 77 -17.86 -6.07 3.58
N LEU A 78 -17.35 -5.13 2.78
CA LEU A 78 -17.15 -5.33 1.34
C LEU A 78 -16.11 -6.42 1.06
N GLY A 79 -14.98 -6.39 1.79
CA GLY A 79 -13.92 -7.38 1.64
C GLY A 79 -14.38 -8.80 2.02
N LEU A 80 -15.11 -8.93 3.12
CA LEU A 80 -15.63 -10.21 3.58
C LEU A 80 -16.71 -10.75 2.65
N TYR A 81 -17.62 -9.87 2.17
CA TYR A 81 -18.63 -10.23 1.19
C TYR A 81 -17.98 -10.73 -0.11
N ALA A 82 -17.06 -9.95 -0.68
CA ALA A 82 -16.36 -10.31 -1.90
C ALA A 82 -15.58 -11.64 -1.74
N ALA A 83 -14.89 -11.83 -0.61
CA ALA A 83 -14.12 -13.05 -0.35
C ALA A 83 -15.01 -14.32 -0.20
N ARG A 84 -16.25 -14.17 0.24
CA ARG A 84 -17.20 -15.30 0.39
C ARG A 84 -17.94 -15.64 -0.90
N GLU A 85 -18.30 -14.63 -1.70
CA GLU A 85 -19.11 -14.79 -2.90
C GLU A 85 -18.28 -15.11 -4.15
N VAL A 86 -16.97 -14.87 -4.12
CA VAL A 86 -16.13 -15.06 -5.30
C VAL A 86 -16.02 -16.54 -5.68
N ARG A 87 -16.25 -16.83 -6.96
CA ARG A 87 -16.00 -18.15 -7.52
C ARG A 87 -14.50 -18.43 -7.61
N MET A 88 -14.09 -19.68 -7.48
CA MET A 88 -12.67 -20.09 -7.59
C MET A 88 -12.00 -19.58 -8.89
N THR A 89 -12.76 -19.58 -9.99
CA THR A 89 -12.30 -19.09 -11.30
C THR A 89 -12.09 -17.58 -11.35
N ALA A 90 -12.74 -16.81 -10.45
CA ALA A 90 -12.64 -15.35 -10.35
C ALA A 90 -11.70 -14.88 -9.22
N MET A 91 -11.05 -15.82 -8.50
CA MET A 91 -10.09 -15.48 -7.46
C MET A 91 -8.93 -14.58 -7.94
N PRO A 92 -8.30 -14.81 -9.13
CA PRO A 92 -7.22 -13.94 -9.59
C PRO A 92 -7.66 -12.49 -9.79
N GLN A 93 -8.91 -12.26 -10.27
CA GLN A 93 -9.47 -10.92 -10.43
C GLN A 93 -9.65 -10.23 -9.07
N LEU A 94 -10.20 -10.95 -8.07
CA LEU A 94 -10.40 -10.42 -6.73
C LEU A 94 -9.08 -10.05 -6.06
N VAL A 95 -8.08 -10.92 -6.15
CA VAL A 95 -6.73 -10.68 -5.60
C VAL A 95 -6.10 -9.45 -6.25
N SER A 96 -6.24 -9.33 -7.58
CA SER A 96 -5.74 -8.16 -8.32
C SER A 96 -6.43 -6.87 -7.89
N LEU A 97 -7.74 -6.91 -7.65
CA LEU A 97 -8.51 -5.76 -7.19
C LEU A 97 -8.10 -5.33 -5.76
N PHE A 98 -7.93 -6.29 -4.85
CA PHE A 98 -7.45 -6.00 -3.49
C PHE A 98 -6.02 -5.44 -3.49
N ASN A 99 -5.16 -5.96 -4.37
CA ASN A 99 -3.82 -5.40 -4.57
C ASN A 99 -3.87 -3.95 -5.05
N ALA A 100 -4.77 -3.63 -5.99
CA ALA A 100 -4.98 -2.25 -6.44
C ALA A 100 -5.39 -1.34 -5.29
N VAL A 101 -6.40 -1.72 -4.50
CA VAL A 101 -6.86 -0.93 -3.36
C VAL A 101 -5.73 -0.70 -2.34
N GLY A 102 -4.94 -1.74 -2.04
CA GLY A 102 -3.79 -1.64 -1.15
C GLY A 102 -2.71 -0.69 -1.67
N GLY A 103 -2.36 -0.81 -2.95
CA GLY A 103 -1.38 0.08 -3.59
C GLY A 103 -1.85 1.54 -3.63
N GLY A 104 -3.14 1.75 -3.98
CA GLY A 104 -3.73 3.09 -3.95
C GLY A 104 -3.74 3.71 -2.55
N ALA A 105 -4.07 2.93 -1.52
CA ALA A 105 -4.03 3.39 -0.14
C ALA A 105 -2.62 3.80 0.30
N ALA A 106 -1.59 2.99 -0.02
CA ALA A 106 -0.20 3.29 0.29
C ALA A 106 0.25 4.60 -0.38
N ALA A 107 -0.02 4.77 -1.68
CA ALA A 107 0.30 6.00 -2.40
C ALA A 107 -0.38 7.23 -1.79
N LEU A 108 -1.67 7.15 -1.45
CA LEU A 108 -2.42 8.25 -0.85
C LEU A 108 -1.89 8.62 0.54
N ILE A 109 -1.52 7.64 1.37
CA ILE A 109 -0.92 7.89 2.69
C ILE A 109 0.41 8.63 2.51
N ALA A 110 1.29 8.14 1.64
CA ALA A 110 2.59 8.76 1.41
C ALA A 110 2.48 10.19 0.85
N VAL A 111 1.54 10.43 -0.09
CA VAL A 111 1.24 11.78 -0.59
C VAL A 111 0.76 12.68 0.54
N ASN A 112 -0.18 12.20 1.37
CA ASN A 112 -0.70 12.96 2.50
C ASN A 112 0.38 13.32 3.51
N ASP A 113 1.25 12.36 3.87
CA ASP A 113 2.34 12.57 4.84
C ASP A 113 3.33 13.62 4.34
N LEU A 114 3.68 13.57 3.05
CA LEU A 114 4.58 14.55 2.45
C LEU A 114 3.94 15.93 2.28
N LEU A 115 2.60 16.00 2.07
CA LEU A 115 1.88 17.27 1.97
C LEU A 115 1.65 17.95 3.33
N GLN A 116 1.48 17.16 4.40
CA GLN A 116 1.24 17.67 5.75
C GLN A 116 2.52 18.03 6.51
N ALA A 117 3.67 17.68 5.97
CA ALA A 117 4.94 18.11 6.55
C ALA A 117 5.08 19.63 6.48
N ASP A 118 5.09 20.31 7.62
CA ASP A 118 5.20 21.77 7.73
C ASP A 118 6.47 22.31 7.02
N HIS A 119 7.53 21.51 7.00
CA HIS A 119 8.77 21.75 6.25
C HIS A 119 9.25 20.42 5.66
N PRO A 120 8.88 20.07 4.43
CA PRO A 120 9.39 18.88 3.76
C PRO A 120 10.92 18.80 3.75
N ALA A 121 11.60 19.95 3.68
CA ALA A 121 13.05 20.05 3.82
C ALA A 121 13.58 19.54 5.18
N ALA A 122 12.78 19.63 6.25
CA ALA A 122 13.16 19.16 7.58
C ALA A 122 13.00 17.63 7.76
N LEU A 123 12.26 16.97 6.88
CA LEU A 123 12.05 15.51 6.94
C LEU A 123 13.33 14.72 6.69
N GLY A 124 14.32 15.33 6.02
CA GLY A 124 15.55 14.67 5.63
C GLY A 124 15.33 13.49 4.65
N ALA A 125 16.38 13.02 4.02
CA ALA A 125 16.34 11.92 3.06
C ALA A 125 15.79 10.59 3.64
N ARG A 126 15.88 10.42 4.95
CA ARG A 126 15.38 9.20 5.64
C ARG A 126 13.86 9.03 5.59
N VAL A 127 13.11 10.13 5.46
CA VAL A 127 11.63 10.11 5.36
C VAL A 127 11.19 10.38 3.93
N ALA A 128 11.82 11.35 3.24
CA ALA A 128 11.46 11.72 1.88
C ALA A 128 11.69 10.57 0.88
N LEU A 129 12.78 9.80 1.02
CA LEU A 129 13.08 8.71 0.10
C LEU A 129 12.08 7.53 0.21
N PRO A 130 11.77 6.96 1.40
CA PRO A 130 10.73 5.96 1.52
C PRO A 130 9.36 6.48 1.05
N GLY A 131 8.97 7.71 1.41
CA GLY A 131 7.70 8.29 0.98
C GLY A 131 7.58 8.42 -0.54
N ALA A 132 8.64 8.86 -1.22
CA ALA A 132 8.67 8.91 -2.68
C ALA A 132 8.56 7.50 -3.31
N LEU A 133 9.23 6.51 -2.75
CA LEU A 133 9.12 5.12 -3.18
C LEU A 133 7.70 4.56 -2.97
N ASP A 134 7.07 4.87 -1.85
CA ASP A 134 5.70 4.45 -1.57
C ASP A 134 4.70 5.04 -2.57
N ILE A 135 4.85 6.32 -2.95
CA ILE A 135 4.02 6.94 -3.99
C ILE A 135 4.18 6.18 -5.31
N VAL A 136 5.41 5.99 -5.78
CA VAL A 136 5.68 5.36 -7.08
C VAL A 136 5.22 3.90 -7.08
N ILE A 137 5.61 3.12 -6.08
CA ILE A 137 5.26 1.70 -5.99
C ILE A 137 3.74 1.54 -5.83
N GLY A 138 3.12 2.39 -5.00
CA GLY A 138 1.69 2.37 -4.76
C GLY A 138 0.89 2.74 -6.01
N ALA A 139 1.27 3.80 -6.73
CA ALA A 139 0.60 4.24 -7.96
C ALA A 139 0.72 3.19 -9.08
N VAL A 140 1.92 2.62 -9.28
CA VAL A 140 2.14 1.53 -10.25
C VAL A 140 1.35 0.29 -9.86
N THR A 141 1.33 -0.06 -8.57
CA THR A 141 0.57 -1.20 -8.07
C THR A 141 -0.92 -1.01 -8.30
N PHE A 142 -1.46 0.18 -7.99
CA PHE A 142 -2.86 0.52 -8.21
C PHE A 142 -3.25 0.39 -9.68
N SER A 143 -2.59 1.14 -10.55
CA SER A 143 -2.91 1.19 -11.98
C SER A 143 -2.68 -0.15 -12.68
N GLY A 144 -1.55 -0.79 -12.43
CA GLY A 144 -1.21 -2.09 -13.02
C GLY A 144 -2.17 -3.20 -12.60
N SER A 145 -2.58 -3.21 -11.34
CA SER A 145 -3.52 -4.21 -10.82
C SER A 145 -4.95 -3.99 -11.30
N LEU A 146 -5.39 -2.74 -11.51
CA LEU A 146 -6.68 -2.47 -12.15
C LEU A 146 -6.70 -2.95 -13.60
N ILE A 147 -5.63 -2.70 -14.35
CA ILE A 147 -5.50 -3.21 -15.72
C ILE A 147 -5.48 -4.74 -15.73
N ALA A 148 -4.76 -5.37 -14.82
CA ALA A 148 -4.72 -6.82 -14.70
C ALA A 148 -6.10 -7.40 -14.36
N ALA A 149 -6.83 -6.83 -13.41
CA ALA A 149 -8.20 -7.21 -13.09
C ALA A 149 -9.12 -7.07 -14.31
N GLY A 150 -9.03 -5.96 -15.05
CA GLY A 150 -9.80 -5.71 -16.26
C GLY A 150 -9.50 -6.71 -17.38
N LYS A 151 -8.23 -7.10 -17.56
CA LYS A 151 -7.83 -8.16 -18.50
C LYS A 151 -8.40 -9.53 -18.11
N LEU A 152 -8.31 -9.87 -16.83
CA LEU A 152 -8.83 -11.13 -16.32
C LEU A 152 -10.36 -11.22 -16.39
N GLN A 153 -11.05 -10.08 -16.35
CA GLN A 153 -12.51 -9.99 -16.54
C GLN A 153 -12.93 -9.91 -18.01
N GLY A 154 -11.99 -9.81 -18.95
CA GLY A 154 -12.29 -9.65 -20.37
C GLY A 154 -12.77 -8.24 -20.76
N ILE A 155 -12.74 -7.26 -19.84
CA ILE A 155 -13.09 -5.85 -20.10
C ILE A 155 -12.00 -5.18 -20.92
N VAL A 156 -10.74 -5.50 -20.60
CA VAL A 156 -9.55 -5.02 -21.33
C VAL A 156 -9.01 -6.18 -22.17
N SER A 157 -8.63 -5.90 -23.42
CA SER A 157 -8.03 -6.91 -24.29
C SER A 157 -6.80 -7.56 -23.64
N GLY A 158 -6.76 -8.90 -23.66
CA GLY A 158 -5.60 -9.67 -23.20
C GLY A 158 -4.38 -9.58 -24.14
N ALA A 159 -4.57 -9.06 -25.37
CA ALA A 159 -3.50 -8.94 -26.35
C ALA A 159 -2.38 -8.01 -25.85
N PRO A 160 -1.11 -8.30 -26.22
CA PRO A 160 -0.01 -7.38 -25.93
C PRO A 160 -0.24 -6.04 -26.62
N VAL A 161 -0.11 -4.96 -25.85
CA VAL A 161 -0.13 -3.60 -26.41
C VAL A 161 1.25 -3.33 -26.99
N VAL A 162 1.38 -3.46 -28.31
CA VAL A 162 2.63 -3.21 -29.04
C VAL A 162 2.44 -1.97 -29.88
N PHE A 163 3.25 -0.95 -29.65
CA PHE A 163 3.25 0.28 -30.45
C PHE A 163 4.69 0.75 -30.72
N PRO A 164 4.93 1.50 -31.81
CA PRO A 164 6.23 2.09 -32.05
C PRO A 164 6.61 3.02 -30.92
N GLY A 165 7.80 2.81 -30.32
CA GLY A 165 8.23 3.62 -29.15
C GLY A 165 7.96 3.00 -27.78
N ALA A 166 7.31 1.84 -27.67
CA ALA A 166 7.07 1.17 -26.40
C ALA A 166 8.37 0.94 -25.58
N ARG A 167 9.49 0.64 -26.25
CA ARG A 167 10.80 0.51 -25.60
C ARG A 167 11.27 1.82 -24.97
N LEU A 168 11.09 2.93 -25.69
CA LEU A 168 11.46 4.27 -25.19
C LEU A 168 10.62 4.63 -23.97
N LEU A 169 9.31 4.40 -24.02
CA LEU A 169 8.41 4.64 -22.90
C LEU A 169 8.79 3.80 -21.68
N ASN A 170 9.09 2.51 -21.87
CA ASN A 170 9.51 1.61 -20.78
C ASN A 170 10.84 2.01 -20.11
N VAL A 171 11.69 2.78 -20.80
CA VAL A 171 12.91 3.35 -20.23
C VAL A 171 12.63 4.71 -19.60
N LEU A 172 11.85 5.55 -20.26
CA LEU A 172 11.55 6.90 -19.80
C LEU A 172 10.74 6.89 -18.47
N LEU A 173 9.80 5.97 -18.31
CA LEU A 173 9.02 5.87 -17.07
C LEU A 173 9.89 5.63 -15.83
N PRO A 174 10.73 4.57 -15.75
CA PRO A 174 11.62 4.40 -14.60
C PRO A 174 12.59 5.56 -14.41
N VAL A 175 13.11 6.14 -15.49
CA VAL A 175 14.02 7.28 -15.43
C VAL A 175 13.32 8.52 -14.87
N SER A 176 12.08 8.79 -15.28
CA SER A 176 11.29 9.91 -14.75
C SER A 176 10.97 9.72 -13.27
N PHE A 177 10.67 8.49 -12.83
CA PHE A 177 10.46 8.18 -11.41
C PHE A 177 11.72 8.41 -10.58
N VAL A 178 12.88 7.93 -11.05
CA VAL A 178 14.15 8.16 -10.36
C VAL A 178 14.47 9.66 -10.31
N ALA A 179 14.29 10.37 -11.42
CA ALA A 179 14.52 11.81 -11.48
C ALA A 179 13.56 12.59 -10.55
N GLY A 180 12.28 12.22 -10.52
CA GLY A 180 11.30 12.82 -9.62
C GLY A 180 11.60 12.54 -8.15
N THR A 181 12.03 11.33 -7.82
CA THR A 181 12.46 10.97 -6.45
C THR A 181 13.68 11.77 -6.03
N VAL A 182 14.70 11.88 -6.89
CA VAL A 182 15.89 12.69 -6.63
C VAL A 182 15.51 14.15 -6.47
N TRP A 183 14.63 14.67 -7.34
CA TRP A 183 14.14 16.04 -7.23
C TRP A 183 13.41 16.28 -5.91
N LEU A 184 12.52 15.38 -5.50
CA LEU A 184 11.81 15.50 -4.22
C LEU A 184 12.77 15.50 -3.02
N VAL A 185 13.82 14.66 -3.07
CA VAL A 185 14.83 14.60 -2.00
C VAL A 185 15.71 15.87 -1.97
N MET A 186 16.04 16.43 -3.13
CA MET A 186 16.89 17.63 -3.24
C MET A 186 16.13 18.94 -3.03
N ALA A 187 14.83 18.97 -3.38
CA ALA A 187 13.97 20.12 -3.26
C ALA A 187 12.61 19.69 -2.64
N PRO A 188 12.60 19.30 -1.37
CA PRO A 188 11.44 18.71 -0.70
C PRO A 188 10.24 19.68 -0.61
N ASP A 189 10.46 21.00 -0.69
CA ASP A 189 9.39 22.00 -0.72
C ASP A 189 8.66 22.07 -2.07
N SER A 190 9.12 21.33 -3.07
CA SER A 190 8.54 21.34 -4.41
C SER A 190 7.29 20.45 -4.49
N ARG A 191 6.11 21.04 -4.34
CA ARG A 191 4.83 20.36 -4.60
C ARG A 191 4.74 19.80 -6.02
N ALA A 192 5.43 20.40 -6.98
CA ALA A 192 5.47 19.93 -8.35
C ALA A 192 6.19 18.57 -8.46
N ALA A 193 7.26 18.33 -7.70
CA ALA A 193 7.94 17.04 -7.66
C ALA A 193 7.03 15.95 -7.06
N LEU A 194 6.28 16.28 -6.00
CA LEU A 194 5.34 15.38 -5.35
C LEU A 194 4.21 14.94 -6.30
N TYR A 195 3.54 15.90 -6.94
CA TYR A 195 2.46 15.59 -7.89
C TYR A 195 2.94 14.93 -9.17
N GLY A 196 4.20 15.14 -9.55
CA GLY A 196 4.81 14.47 -10.70
C GLY A 196 5.13 13.00 -10.44
N LEU A 197 5.23 12.58 -9.17
CA LEU A 197 5.45 11.16 -8.80
C LEU A 197 4.14 10.38 -8.62
N ALA A 198 3.05 11.04 -8.27
CA ALA A 198 1.73 10.43 -8.06
C ALA A 198 0.97 10.19 -9.38
#